data_de3efc0252bccede867f9162293439aa
#
_entry.id   de3efc0252bccede867f9162293439aa
#
_cell.length_a   1.000
_cell.length_b   1.000
_cell.length_c   1.000
_cell.angle_alpha   90.00
_cell.angle_beta   90.00
_cell.angle_gamma   90.00
#
_symmetry.space_group_name_H-M   'P 1'
#
loop_
_entity.id
_entity.type
_entity.pdbx_description
1 polymer ?
#
loop_
_entity_poly.entity_id
_entity_poly.type
_entity_poly.pdbx_seq_one_letter_code
_entity_poly.pdbx_strand_id
1 'polypeptide(L)'
;PDAAITYPMLEAQRDAGSTDYIAISLPRSDGNIYRSSWTTDRDNGFTDDEIQRLLALRPIIGMVAELQSRAEMTKSVLNLYLGREAGRRVYAGDIKRGEGNTIRSVLWMCDLRGFTSLSDSIPLNHLIATLNDYFEAVTGPIHASGGEVLKFIGDAVLGIFRIEEEADIAEICERALSAAELAVANMRILNRRRDREDKSPLSCSIALHVGDAMYGNVGAH
;
A
#
# COMPACT_ATOMS: atom_id res chain seq x y z
N PRO A 1 -26.81 26.50 -21.88
CA PRO A 1 -26.85 26.84 -20.46
C PRO A 1 -27.90 26.06 -19.65
N ASP A 2 -29.00 25.57 -20.27
CA ASP A 2 -30.11 24.92 -19.56
C ASP A 2 -30.25 23.41 -19.87
N ALA A 3 -29.17 22.74 -20.25
CA ALA A 3 -29.20 21.29 -20.43
C ALA A 3 -29.31 20.61 -19.07
N ALA A 4 -30.27 19.68 -18.95
CA ALA A 4 -30.41 18.88 -17.74
C ALA A 4 -29.10 18.14 -17.43
N ILE A 5 -28.50 18.41 -16.26
CA ILE A 5 -27.29 17.75 -15.83
C ILE A 5 -27.63 16.31 -15.44
N THR A 6 -27.10 15.34 -16.16
CA THR A 6 -27.42 13.91 -15.98
C THR A 6 -26.47 13.18 -15.02
N TYR A 7 -25.38 13.82 -14.60
CA TYR A 7 -24.35 13.20 -13.78
C TYR A 7 -24.13 13.97 -12.47
N PRO A 8 -24.19 13.32 -11.30
CA PRO A 8 -24.00 13.98 -9.99
C PRO A 8 -22.67 14.75 -9.87
N MET A 9 -21.62 14.29 -10.58
CA MET A 9 -20.32 14.97 -10.60
C MET A 9 -20.41 16.36 -11.23
N LEU A 10 -21.20 16.54 -12.29
CA LEU A 10 -21.37 17.84 -12.94
C LEU A 10 -22.19 18.80 -12.10
N GLU A 11 -23.13 18.29 -11.31
CA GLU A 11 -23.85 19.11 -10.31
C GLU A 11 -22.89 19.65 -9.25
N ALA A 12 -22.03 18.80 -8.71
CA ALA A 12 -21.03 19.20 -7.73
C ALA A 12 -20.04 20.25 -8.30
N GLN A 13 -19.63 20.11 -9.58
CA GLN A 13 -18.77 21.09 -10.24
C GLN A 13 -19.48 22.44 -10.43
N ARG A 14 -20.74 22.43 -10.85
CA ARG A 14 -21.55 23.64 -10.97
C ARG A 14 -21.73 24.33 -9.62
N ASP A 15 -22.03 23.56 -8.56
CA ASP A 15 -22.21 24.07 -7.21
C ASP A 15 -20.89 24.65 -6.63
N ALA A 16 -19.74 24.15 -7.12
CA ALA A 16 -18.42 24.70 -6.86
C ALA A 16 -18.06 25.96 -7.71
N GLY A 17 -19.00 26.43 -8.55
CA GLY A 17 -18.84 27.64 -9.36
C GLY A 17 -18.32 27.42 -10.78
N SER A 18 -18.20 26.17 -11.25
CA SER A 18 -17.79 25.91 -12.64
C SER A 18 -18.90 26.27 -13.61
N THR A 19 -18.56 27.02 -14.66
CA THR A 19 -19.47 27.48 -15.71
C THR A 19 -19.46 26.60 -16.95
N ASP A 20 -18.32 25.88 -17.18
CA ASP A 20 -18.18 24.99 -18.32
C ASP A 20 -17.29 23.80 -17.99
N TYR A 21 -17.46 22.71 -18.75
CA TYR A 21 -16.80 21.42 -18.53
C TYR A 21 -16.46 20.73 -19.84
N ILE A 22 -15.21 20.25 -19.96
CA ILE A 22 -14.75 19.47 -21.11
C ILE A 22 -14.21 18.13 -20.63
N ALA A 23 -14.66 17.03 -21.22
CA ALA A 23 -14.08 15.71 -21.06
C ALA A 23 -13.30 15.32 -22.32
N ILE A 24 -12.04 14.97 -22.14
CA ILE A 24 -11.15 14.58 -23.24
C ILE A 24 -10.66 13.16 -23.00
N SER A 25 -10.81 12.29 -24.00
CA SER A 25 -10.23 10.95 -23.98
C SER A 25 -8.76 11.01 -24.38
N LEU A 26 -7.88 10.44 -23.55
CA LEU A 26 -6.45 10.38 -23.77
C LEU A 26 -6.07 8.96 -24.19
N PRO A 27 -5.51 8.76 -25.41
CA PRO A 27 -5.12 7.43 -25.88
C PRO A 27 -3.93 6.90 -25.08
N ARG A 28 -3.92 5.60 -24.83
CA ARG A 28 -2.81 4.86 -24.24
C ARG A 28 -2.14 3.96 -25.28
N SER A 29 -0.89 3.61 -25.04
CA SER A 29 -0.13 2.69 -25.90
C SER A 29 -0.67 1.25 -25.92
N ASP A 30 -1.40 0.84 -24.88
CA ASP A 30 -2.01 -0.50 -24.73
C ASP A 30 -3.42 -0.60 -25.35
N GLY A 31 -3.90 0.44 -26.04
CA GLY A 31 -5.23 0.51 -26.64
C GLY A 31 -6.35 0.95 -25.67
N ASN A 32 -6.06 1.07 -24.38
CA ASN A 32 -7.00 1.63 -23.41
C ASN A 32 -7.09 3.15 -23.54
N ILE A 33 -8.01 3.75 -22.79
CA ILE A 33 -8.26 5.20 -22.82
C ILE A 33 -8.28 5.72 -21.40
N TYR A 34 -7.45 6.73 -21.11
CA TYR A 34 -7.64 7.61 -19.97
C TYR A 34 -8.70 8.67 -20.30
N ARG A 35 -9.34 9.19 -19.28
CA ARG A 35 -10.23 10.35 -19.41
C ARG A 35 -9.69 11.46 -18.53
N SER A 36 -9.60 12.65 -19.09
CA SER A 36 -9.32 13.87 -18.36
C SER A 36 -10.52 14.79 -18.39
N SER A 37 -10.72 15.55 -17.33
CA SER A 37 -11.75 16.56 -17.23
C SER A 37 -11.14 17.91 -16.89
N TRP A 38 -11.69 18.93 -17.48
CA TRP A 38 -11.26 20.32 -17.35
C TRP A 38 -12.49 21.17 -17.08
N THR A 39 -12.38 22.07 -16.10
CA THR A 39 -13.43 23.00 -15.74
C THR A 39 -12.93 24.42 -15.78
N THR A 40 -13.83 25.37 -15.99
CA THR A 40 -13.54 26.80 -15.86
C THR A 40 -14.71 27.49 -15.15
N ASP A 41 -14.41 28.58 -14.46
CA ASP A 41 -15.36 29.46 -13.76
C ASP A 41 -15.65 30.75 -14.53
N ARG A 42 -15.11 30.89 -15.76
CA ARG A 42 -15.36 32.07 -16.60
C ARG A 42 -16.77 32.08 -17.14
N ASP A 43 -17.43 33.23 -17.12
CA ASP A 43 -18.83 33.39 -17.54
C ASP A 43 -19.15 32.85 -18.96
N ASN A 44 -18.19 32.95 -19.89
CA ASN A 44 -18.34 32.47 -21.27
C ASN A 44 -17.77 31.05 -21.53
N GLY A 45 -17.38 30.35 -20.49
CA GLY A 45 -16.81 29.00 -20.62
C GLY A 45 -15.47 28.95 -21.36
N PHE A 46 -15.20 27.83 -22.02
CA PHE A 46 -14.05 27.63 -22.90
C PHE A 46 -14.32 28.18 -24.30
N THR A 47 -13.32 28.85 -24.86
CA THR A 47 -13.36 29.28 -26.27
C THR A 47 -12.98 28.12 -27.18
N ASP A 48 -13.41 28.17 -28.46
CA ASP A 48 -13.06 27.18 -29.47
C ASP A 48 -11.54 27.04 -29.65
N ASP A 49 -10.79 28.15 -29.56
CA ASP A 49 -9.32 28.12 -29.64
C ASP A 49 -8.67 27.39 -28.47
N GLU A 50 -9.20 27.57 -27.27
CA GLU A 50 -8.71 26.83 -26.09
C GLU A 50 -9.04 25.33 -26.17
N ILE A 51 -10.23 24.99 -26.67
CA ILE A 51 -10.60 23.60 -26.93
C ILE A 51 -9.62 22.97 -27.92
N GLN A 52 -9.32 23.66 -29.02
CA GLN A 52 -8.37 23.16 -30.03
C GLN A 52 -6.95 23.02 -29.46
N ARG A 53 -6.50 23.94 -28.61
CA ARG A 53 -5.21 23.82 -27.91
C ARG A 53 -5.17 22.61 -26.94
N LEU A 54 -6.23 22.40 -26.19
CA LEU A 54 -6.36 21.22 -25.33
C LEU A 54 -6.32 19.91 -26.12
N LEU A 55 -7.04 19.89 -27.27
CA LEU A 55 -7.01 18.75 -28.18
C LEU A 55 -5.64 18.51 -28.81
N ALA A 56 -4.90 19.58 -29.15
CA ALA A 56 -3.52 19.47 -29.66
C ALA A 56 -2.55 18.92 -28.60
N LEU A 57 -2.76 19.22 -27.30
CA LEU A 57 -1.96 18.69 -26.19
C LEU A 57 -2.32 17.26 -25.78
N ARG A 58 -3.44 16.74 -26.24
CA ARG A 58 -3.97 15.43 -25.91
C ARG A 58 -2.94 14.29 -25.98
N PRO A 59 -2.10 14.15 -27.03
CA PRO A 59 -1.11 13.05 -27.09
C PRO A 59 -0.04 13.20 -26.01
N ILE A 60 0.40 14.41 -25.73
CA ILE A 60 1.44 14.69 -24.72
C ILE A 60 0.90 14.41 -23.33
N ILE A 61 -0.30 14.91 -23.01
CA ILE A 61 -0.94 14.66 -21.72
C ILE A 61 -1.18 13.15 -21.51
N GLY A 62 -1.63 12.46 -22.56
CA GLY A 62 -1.84 11.00 -22.54
C GLY A 62 -0.53 10.24 -22.23
N MET A 63 0.55 10.62 -22.88
CA MET A 63 1.87 10.02 -22.66
C MET A 63 2.39 10.27 -21.23
N VAL A 64 2.29 11.48 -20.72
CA VAL A 64 2.71 11.82 -19.35
C VAL A 64 1.87 11.06 -18.32
N ALA A 65 0.55 11.02 -18.50
CA ALA A 65 -0.34 10.25 -17.62
C ALA A 65 -0.03 8.75 -17.63
N GLU A 66 0.29 8.20 -18.80
CA GLU A 66 0.70 6.80 -18.92
C GLU A 66 2.04 6.52 -18.23
N LEU A 67 3.04 7.38 -18.41
CA LEU A 67 4.34 7.24 -17.74
C LEU A 67 4.19 7.29 -16.22
N GLN A 68 3.41 8.22 -15.69
CA GLN A 68 3.13 8.30 -14.25
C GLN A 68 2.41 7.05 -13.74
N SER A 69 1.36 6.61 -14.44
CA SER A 69 0.63 5.40 -14.05
C SER A 69 1.52 4.16 -14.04
N ARG A 70 2.40 4.01 -15.03
CA ARG A 70 3.38 2.91 -15.08
C ARG A 70 4.39 3.00 -13.94
N ALA A 71 4.89 4.19 -13.64
CA ALA A 71 5.81 4.41 -12.52
C ALA A 71 5.17 4.04 -11.18
N GLU A 72 3.93 4.50 -10.93
CA GLU A 72 3.21 4.15 -9.69
C GLU A 72 2.88 2.66 -9.61
N MET A 73 2.47 2.04 -10.73
CA MET A 73 2.25 0.59 -10.78
C MET A 73 3.54 -0.18 -10.47
N THR A 74 4.67 0.23 -11.05
CA THR A 74 5.98 -0.40 -10.79
C THR A 74 6.35 -0.28 -9.33
N LYS A 75 6.22 0.90 -8.71
CA LYS A 75 6.46 1.08 -7.28
C LYS A 75 5.54 0.19 -6.43
N SER A 76 4.25 0.12 -6.78
CA SER A 76 3.28 -0.71 -6.05
C SER A 76 3.64 -2.19 -6.12
N VAL A 77 4.02 -2.68 -7.29
CA VAL A 77 4.47 -4.08 -7.47
C VAL A 77 5.75 -4.35 -6.67
N LEU A 78 6.75 -3.47 -6.77
CA LEU A 78 7.98 -3.62 -6.01
C LEU A 78 7.73 -3.60 -4.50
N ASN A 79 6.88 -2.69 -4.02
CA ASN A 79 6.51 -2.63 -2.61
C ASN A 79 5.76 -3.87 -2.14
N LEU A 80 4.88 -4.44 -2.99
CA LEU A 80 4.12 -5.64 -2.66
C LEU A 80 5.02 -6.87 -2.51
N TYR A 81 6.00 -7.04 -3.40
CA TYR A 81 6.84 -8.24 -3.42
C TYR A 81 8.14 -8.10 -2.61
N LEU A 82 8.69 -6.91 -2.47
CA LEU A 82 9.97 -6.67 -1.82
C LEU A 82 9.85 -5.94 -0.47
N GLY A 83 8.67 -5.38 -0.16
CA GLY A 83 8.52 -4.42 0.93
C GLY A 83 8.92 -3.00 0.51
N ARG A 84 8.51 -1.99 1.28
CA ARG A 84 8.67 -0.58 0.90
C ARG A 84 10.12 -0.16 0.67
N GLU A 85 11.01 -0.51 1.58
CA GLU A 85 12.40 -0.05 1.52
C GLU A 85 13.17 -0.72 0.39
N ALA A 86 13.08 -2.07 0.26
CA ALA A 86 13.72 -2.76 -0.85
C ALA A 86 13.11 -2.34 -2.19
N GLY A 87 11.79 -2.18 -2.25
CA GLY A 87 11.09 -1.70 -3.44
C GLY A 87 11.56 -0.31 -3.86
N ARG A 88 11.72 0.62 -2.90
CA ARG A 88 12.23 1.98 -3.15
C ARG A 88 13.66 1.97 -3.71
N ARG A 89 14.57 1.17 -3.11
CA ARG A 89 15.97 1.05 -3.56
C ARG A 89 16.06 0.45 -4.96
N VAL A 90 15.32 -0.62 -5.21
CA VAL A 90 15.26 -1.24 -6.55
C VAL A 90 14.72 -0.26 -7.58
N TYR A 91 13.67 0.47 -7.25
CA TYR A 91 13.11 1.51 -8.13
C TYR A 91 14.09 2.66 -8.42
N ALA A 92 14.93 3.02 -7.45
CA ALA A 92 15.97 4.03 -7.60
C ALA A 92 17.21 3.53 -8.38
N GLY A 93 17.24 2.23 -8.78
CA GLY A 93 18.36 1.64 -9.48
C GLY A 93 19.50 1.13 -8.56
N ASP A 94 19.29 1.17 -7.25
CA ASP A 94 20.22 0.66 -6.23
C ASP A 94 20.00 -0.87 -6.08
N ILE A 95 20.43 -1.60 -7.13
CA ILE A 95 20.21 -3.06 -7.27
C ILE A 95 21.53 -3.83 -7.29
N LYS A 96 22.62 -3.24 -6.85
CA LYS A 96 23.90 -3.94 -6.82
C LYS A 96 23.86 -5.11 -5.87
N ARG A 97 24.26 -6.26 -6.39
CA ARG A 97 24.33 -7.52 -5.67
C ARG A 97 25.50 -7.51 -4.69
N GLY A 98 25.24 -8.04 -3.47
CA GLY A 98 26.27 -8.11 -2.42
C GLY A 98 26.45 -6.82 -1.62
N GLU A 99 25.76 -5.73 -1.98
CA GLU A 99 25.71 -4.53 -1.15
C GLU A 99 24.57 -4.69 -0.13
N GLY A 100 24.93 -4.79 1.14
CA GLY A 100 24.01 -4.77 2.27
C GLY A 100 24.38 -3.63 3.20
N ASN A 101 23.38 -2.96 3.75
CA ASN A 101 23.58 -2.00 4.83
C ASN A 101 23.23 -2.65 6.16
N THR A 102 24.07 -2.46 7.14
CA THR A 102 23.72 -2.79 8.52
C THR A 102 22.77 -1.72 9.03
N ILE A 103 21.59 -2.16 9.50
CA ILE A 103 20.60 -1.28 10.14
C ILE A 103 20.44 -1.70 11.60
N ARG A 104 20.57 -0.73 12.50
CA ARG A 104 20.19 -0.89 13.91
C ARG A 104 18.67 -0.85 14.00
N SER A 105 18.04 -1.83 14.62
CA SER A 105 16.58 -1.90 14.65
C SER A 105 16.06 -2.78 15.77
N VAL A 106 14.77 -2.59 16.10
CA VAL A 106 13.99 -3.63 16.77
C VAL A 106 13.40 -4.52 15.68
N LEU A 107 13.83 -5.77 15.65
CA LEU A 107 13.20 -6.82 14.85
C LEU A 107 11.90 -7.24 15.54
N TRP A 108 10.82 -7.30 14.80
CA TRP A 108 9.50 -7.69 15.27
C TRP A 108 9.02 -8.89 14.45
N MET A 109 8.86 -10.04 15.09
CA MET A 109 8.46 -11.26 14.40
C MET A 109 7.19 -11.82 15.04
N CYS A 110 6.21 -12.14 14.20
CA CYS A 110 4.99 -12.80 14.61
C CYS A 110 4.76 -14.03 13.76
N ASP A 111 4.34 -15.13 14.42
CA ASP A 111 4.09 -16.42 13.79
C ASP A 111 2.76 -16.99 14.27
N LEU A 112 2.00 -17.58 13.35
CA LEU A 112 0.68 -18.17 13.65
C LEU A 112 0.85 -19.56 14.25
N ARG A 113 0.37 -19.77 15.45
CA ARG A 113 0.48 -21.07 16.12
C ARG A 113 -0.43 -22.12 15.48
N GLY A 114 0.14 -23.29 15.22
CA GLY A 114 -0.60 -24.42 14.66
C GLY A 114 -0.98 -24.28 13.19
N PHE A 115 -0.28 -23.41 12.45
CA PHE A 115 -0.56 -23.16 11.03
C PHE A 115 -0.52 -24.44 10.19
N THR A 116 0.46 -25.32 10.38
CA THR A 116 0.57 -26.60 9.64
C THR A 116 -0.71 -27.44 9.79
N SER A 117 -1.19 -27.60 11.02
CA SER A 117 -2.43 -28.35 11.27
C SER A 117 -3.64 -27.64 10.71
N LEU A 118 -3.67 -26.32 10.73
CA LEU A 118 -4.74 -25.50 10.15
C LEU A 118 -4.76 -25.67 8.63
N SER A 119 -3.61 -25.61 7.97
CA SER A 119 -3.49 -25.73 6.51
C SER A 119 -3.94 -27.10 5.99
N ASP A 120 -3.77 -28.15 6.78
CA ASP A 120 -4.22 -29.50 6.44
C ASP A 120 -5.72 -29.71 6.71
N SER A 121 -6.35 -28.87 7.51
CA SER A 121 -7.72 -29.08 8.02
C SER A 121 -8.79 -28.28 7.28
N ILE A 122 -8.42 -27.22 6.55
CA ILE A 122 -9.39 -26.34 5.87
C ILE A 122 -9.09 -26.18 4.37
N PRO A 123 -10.11 -25.93 3.52
CA PRO A 123 -9.92 -25.66 2.09
C PRO A 123 -9.03 -24.43 1.86
N LEU A 124 -8.26 -24.45 0.75
CA LEU A 124 -7.26 -23.41 0.43
C LEU A 124 -7.82 -21.98 0.41
N ASN A 125 -9.02 -21.80 -0.16
CA ASN A 125 -9.68 -20.50 -0.19
C ASN A 125 -10.01 -19.97 1.22
N HIS A 126 -10.39 -20.84 2.16
CA HIS A 126 -10.62 -20.49 3.55
C HIS A 126 -9.31 -20.23 4.30
N LEU A 127 -8.25 -20.96 3.95
CA LEU A 127 -6.92 -20.73 4.49
C LEU A 127 -6.40 -19.36 4.13
N ILE A 128 -6.48 -18.97 2.84
CA ILE A 128 -6.07 -17.64 2.37
C ILE A 128 -6.87 -16.54 3.07
N ALA A 129 -8.19 -16.68 3.17
CA ALA A 129 -9.02 -15.70 3.88
C ALA A 129 -8.62 -15.58 5.37
N THR A 130 -8.35 -16.72 6.02
CA THR A 130 -7.89 -16.76 7.41
C THR A 130 -6.53 -16.09 7.60
N LEU A 131 -5.59 -16.33 6.69
CA LEU A 131 -4.28 -15.67 6.69
C LEU A 131 -4.40 -14.15 6.48
N ASN A 132 -5.25 -13.72 5.55
CA ASN A 132 -5.49 -12.29 5.33
C ASN A 132 -6.03 -11.59 6.58
N ASP A 133 -7.04 -12.18 7.23
CA ASP A 133 -7.60 -11.68 8.49
C ASP A 133 -6.53 -11.59 9.60
N TYR A 134 -5.69 -12.61 9.71
CA TYR A 134 -4.57 -12.65 10.66
C TYR A 134 -3.53 -11.59 10.33
N PHE A 135 -3.07 -11.51 9.08
CA PHE A 135 -2.08 -10.53 8.67
C PHE A 135 -2.56 -9.10 8.89
N GLU A 136 -3.82 -8.80 8.58
CA GLU A 136 -4.40 -7.49 8.84
C GLU A 136 -4.36 -7.14 10.33
N ALA A 137 -4.72 -8.11 11.20
CA ALA A 137 -4.73 -7.91 12.65
C ALA A 137 -3.34 -7.60 13.23
N VAL A 138 -2.25 -8.15 12.64
CA VAL A 138 -0.89 -8.01 13.18
C VAL A 138 -0.06 -6.94 12.47
N THR A 139 -0.29 -6.66 11.17
CA THR A 139 0.50 -5.68 10.42
C THR A 139 0.03 -4.24 10.62
N GLY A 140 -1.26 -4.03 10.81
CA GLY A 140 -1.83 -2.71 11.10
C GLY A 140 -1.15 -2.02 12.28
N PRO A 141 -1.02 -2.68 13.44
CA PRO A 141 -0.28 -2.15 14.58
C PRO A 141 1.18 -1.79 14.32
N ILE A 142 1.91 -2.59 13.52
CA ILE A 142 3.30 -2.29 13.14
C ILE A 142 3.35 -0.93 12.44
N HIS A 143 2.50 -0.74 11.42
CA HIS A 143 2.46 0.52 10.66
C HIS A 143 1.98 1.70 11.51
N ALA A 144 0.96 1.51 12.33
CA ALA A 144 0.42 2.56 13.21
C ALA A 144 1.44 3.05 14.24
N SER A 145 2.35 2.16 14.67
CA SER A 145 3.44 2.49 15.61
C SER A 145 4.72 2.94 14.91
N GLY A 146 4.70 3.16 13.58
CA GLY A 146 5.84 3.66 12.80
C GLY A 146 6.88 2.59 12.45
N GLY A 147 6.52 1.32 12.55
CA GLY A 147 7.30 0.21 12.03
C GLY A 147 7.01 -0.07 10.55
N GLU A 148 7.80 -0.94 9.98
CA GLU A 148 7.69 -1.40 8.59
C GLU A 148 7.62 -2.93 8.55
N VAL A 149 6.70 -3.48 7.76
CA VAL A 149 6.67 -4.90 7.44
C VAL A 149 7.66 -5.17 6.31
N LEU A 150 8.70 -5.96 6.59
CA LEU A 150 9.71 -6.31 5.59
C LEU A 150 9.23 -7.40 4.66
N LYS A 151 8.65 -8.47 5.20
CA LYS A 151 8.15 -9.58 4.40
C LYS A 151 7.26 -10.53 5.21
N PHE A 152 6.49 -11.30 4.48
CA PHE A 152 5.80 -12.49 4.98
C PHE A 152 6.66 -13.73 4.71
N ILE A 153 6.75 -14.63 5.67
CA ILE A 153 7.53 -15.87 5.59
C ILE A 153 6.58 -17.03 5.93
N GLY A 154 5.87 -17.55 4.91
CA GLY A 154 4.76 -18.46 5.17
C GLY A 154 3.64 -17.75 5.92
N ASP A 155 3.37 -18.19 7.14
CA ASP A 155 2.42 -17.59 8.09
C ASP A 155 3.06 -16.59 9.05
N ALA A 156 4.39 -16.40 8.97
CA ALA A 156 5.09 -15.43 9.80
C ALA A 156 5.16 -14.05 9.16
N VAL A 157 5.17 -13.01 10.01
CA VAL A 157 5.38 -11.60 9.65
C VAL A 157 6.70 -11.14 10.24
N LEU A 158 7.60 -10.63 9.41
CA LEU A 158 8.81 -9.96 9.84
C LEU A 158 8.66 -8.45 9.65
N GLY A 159 8.64 -7.72 10.75
CA GLY A 159 8.63 -6.26 10.80
C GLY A 159 9.91 -5.72 11.41
N ILE A 160 10.17 -4.43 11.20
CA ILE A 160 11.27 -3.69 11.83
C ILE A 160 10.82 -2.32 12.30
N PHE A 161 11.47 -1.84 13.36
CA PHE A 161 11.45 -0.46 13.81
C PHE A 161 12.89 0.04 13.78
N ARG A 162 13.20 0.96 12.88
CA ARG A 162 14.57 1.46 12.69
C ARG A 162 14.98 2.35 13.84
N ILE A 163 16.24 2.23 14.26
CA ILE A 163 16.89 3.08 15.24
C ILE A 163 17.93 3.88 14.46
N GLU A 164 17.68 5.18 14.27
CA GLU A 164 18.58 6.06 13.53
C GLU A 164 19.63 6.64 14.45
N GLU A 165 19.26 6.96 15.70
CA GLU A 165 20.18 7.42 16.73
C GLU A 165 20.10 6.55 17.99
N GLU A 166 21.24 6.31 18.65
CA GLU A 166 21.28 5.53 19.90
C GLU A 166 20.41 6.11 21.01
N ALA A 167 20.21 7.42 21.01
CA ALA A 167 19.35 8.10 21.99
C ALA A 167 17.87 7.68 21.88
N ASP A 168 17.43 7.19 20.70
CA ASP A 168 16.04 6.85 20.40
C ASP A 168 15.68 5.39 20.75
N ILE A 169 16.64 4.59 21.21
CA ILE A 169 16.41 3.15 21.44
C ILE A 169 15.22 2.89 22.36
N ALA A 170 15.14 3.62 23.47
CA ALA A 170 14.07 3.39 24.45
C ALA A 170 12.69 3.69 23.83
N GLU A 171 12.55 4.83 23.15
CA GLU A 171 11.30 5.20 22.50
C GLU A 171 10.91 4.19 21.40
N ILE A 172 11.87 3.77 20.57
CA ILE A 172 11.62 2.82 19.49
C ILE A 172 11.24 1.43 20.05
N CYS A 173 11.85 1.00 21.16
CA CYS A 173 11.46 -0.22 21.86
C CYS A 173 10.03 -0.14 22.41
N GLU A 174 9.64 1.00 23.01
CA GLU A 174 8.29 1.21 23.50
C GLU A 174 7.26 1.19 22.36
N ARG A 175 7.57 1.78 21.23
CA ARG A 175 6.72 1.75 20.02
C ARG A 175 6.56 0.33 19.49
N ALA A 176 7.65 -0.46 19.44
CA ALA A 176 7.61 -1.85 19.01
C ALA A 176 6.80 -2.74 19.98
N LEU A 177 6.93 -2.48 21.29
CA LEU A 177 6.14 -3.17 22.32
C LEU A 177 4.66 -2.82 22.21
N SER A 178 4.34 -1.53 22.06
CA SER A 178 2.97 -1.06 21.85
C SER A 178 2.32 -1.70 20.62
N ALA A 179 3.08 -1.86 19.54
CA ALA A 179 2.62 -2.57 18.34
C ALA A 179 2.28 -4.05 18.67
N ALA A 180 3.09 -4.72 19.49
CA ALA A 180 2.83 -6.10 19.90
C ALA A 180 1.57 -6.21 20.78
N GLU A 181 1.39 -5.31 21.72
CA GLU A 181 0.20 -5.26 22.57
C GLU A 181 -1.08 -5.01 21.76
N LEU A 182 -1.04 -4.07 20.81
CA LEU A 182 -2.14 -3.78 19.89
C LEU A 182 -2.44 -4.99 18.97
N ALA A 183 -1.42 -5.68 18.48
CA ALA A 183 -1.60 -6.90 17.68
C ALA A 183 -2.32 -7.99 18.49
N VAL A 184 -1.93 -8.20 19.75
CA VAL A 184 -2.62 -9.13 20.65
C VAL A 184 -4.07 -8.70 20.90
N ALA A 185 -4.34 -7.40 21.06
CA ALA A 185 -5.70 -6.88 21.22
C ALA A 185 -6.55 -7.12 19.96
N ASN A 186 -5.98 -6.85 18.76
CA ASN A 186 -6.65 -7.12 17.49
C ASN A 186 -6.94 -8.61 17.28
N MET A 187 -6.00 -9.50 17.65
CA MET A 187 -6.22 -10.94 17.62
C MET A 187 -7.38 -11.37 18.51
N ARG A 188 -7.57 -10.74 19.68
CA ARG A 188 -8.74 -10.99 20.52
C ARG A 188 -10.05 -10.51 19.86
N ILE A 189 -10.02 -9.39 19.15
CA ILE A 189 -11.17 -8.89 18.38
C ILE A 189 -11.49 -9.84 17.23
N LEU A 190 -10.48 -10.26 16.48
CA LEU A 190 -10.61 -11.24 15.40
C LEU A 190 -11.23 -12.53 15.92
N ASN A 191 -10.76 -13.07 17.03
CA ASN A 191 -11.28 -14.32 17.60
C ASN A 191 -12.73 -14.20 18.06
N ARG A 192 -13.16 -13.06 18.59
CA ARG A 192 -14.58 -12.82 18.89
C ARG A 192 -15.47 -12.82 17.64
N ARG A 193 -14.96 -12.34 16.50
CA ARG A 193 -15.67 -12.42 15.21
C ARG A 193 -15.74 -13.87 14.75
N ARG A 194 -14.62 -14.60 14.80
CA ARG A 194 -14.52 -16.01 14.41
C ARG A 194 -15.43 -16.91 15.22
N ASP A 195 -15.54 -16.69 16.52
CA ASP A 195 -16.45 -17.42 17.42
C ASP A 195 -17.93 -17.26 17.00
N ARG A 196 -18.35 -16.05 16.60
CA ARG A 196 -19.70 -15.81 16.07
C ARG A 196 -19.97 -16.49 14.72
N GLU A 197 -18.91 -16.87 14.01
CA GLU A 197 -18.96 -17.55 12.71
C GLU A 197 -18.68 -19.06 12.83
N ASP A 198 -18.70 -19.61 14.04
CA ASP A 198 -18.36 -21.02 14.34
C ASP A 198 -16.98 -21.44 13.81
N LYS A 199 -16.00 -20.52 13.78
CA LYS A 199 -14.63 -20.77 13.36
C LYS A 199 -13.70 -20.90 14.57
N SER A 200 -12.73 -21.82 14.48
CA SER A 200 -11.73 -22.00 15.53
C SER A 200 -10.91 -20.72 15.78
N PRO A 201 -10.57 -20.41 17.04
CA PRO A 201 -9.75 -19.25 17.37
C PRO A 201 -8.34 -19.42 16.84
N LEU A 202 -7.70 -18.30 16.53
CA LEU A 202 -6.31 -18.21 16.12
C LEU A 202 -5.44 -17.73 17.28
N SER A 203 -4.22 -18.21 17.37
CA SER A 203 -3.22 -17.67 18.31
C SER A 203 -1.90 -17.42 17.60
N CYS A 204 -1.15 -16.45 18.06
CA CYS A 204 0.16 -16.12 17.51
C CYS A 204 1.21 -15.98 18.63
N SER A 205 2.45 -16.06 18.23
CA SER A 205 3.61 -15.74 19.08
C SER A 205 4.26 -14.48 18.51
N ILE A 206 4.62 -13.54 19.37
CA ILE A 206 5.36 -12.33 18.98
C ILE A 206 6.69 -12.31 19.70
N ALA A 207 7.77 -12.08 18.97
CA ALA A 207 9.11 -11.92 19.48
C ALA A 207 9.67 -10.56 19.05
N LEU A 208 10.35 -9.88 19.98
CA LEU A 208 11.04 -8.62 19.77
C LEU A 208 12.52 -8.80 20.07
N HIS A 209 13.38 -8.24 19.22
CA HIS A 209 14.83 -8.27 19.42
C HIS A 209 15.47 -6.97 18.92
N VAL A 210 16.26 -6.35 19.78
CA VAL A 210 17.08 -5.18 19.40
C VAL A 210 18.43 -5.66 18.90
N GLY A 211 18.81 -5.26 17.70
CA GLY A 211 20.08 -5.67 17.14
C GLY A 211 20.38 -5.05 15.79
N ASP A 212 21.57 -5.37 15.30
CA ASP A 212 22.01 -5.02 13.98
C ASP A 212 21.56 -6.10 12.99
N ALA A 213 20.85 -5.69 11.95
CA ALA A 213 20.44 -6.56 10.87
C ALA A 213 21.09 -6.12 9.56
N MET A 214 21.66 -7.08 8.83
CA MET A 214 22.13 -6.80 7.48
C MET A 214 20.93 -6.82 6.53
N TYR A 215 20.66 -5.69 5.94
CA TYR A 215 19.61 -5.52 4.95
C TYR A 215 20.23 -5.30 3.58
N GLY A 216 20.00 -6.21 2.67
CA GLY A 216 20.62 -6.13 1.35
C GLY A 216 20.15 -7.21 0.39
N ASN A 217 20.61 -7.10 -0.86
CA ASN A 217 20.30 -8.07 -1.90
C ASN A 217 21.30 -9.24 -1.86
N VAL A 218 20.95 -10.29 -1.12
CA VAL A 218 21.72 -11.53 -1.01
C VAL A 218 20.97 -12.65 -1.74
N GLY A 219 21.59 -13.28 -2.74
CA GLY A 219 20.93 -14.37 -3.46
C GLY A 219 21.81 -15.05 -4.51
N ALA A 220 21.41 -16.22 -4.96
CA ALA A 220 22.01 -16.94 -6.08
C ALA A 220 21.53 -16.38 -7.45
N HIS A 221 22.27 -16.65 -8.55
CA HIS A 221 21.85 -16.34 -9.92
C HIS A 221 20.66 -17.18 -10.30
#